data_16b081a8153eea8280ad1506b02a74ee
#
_entry.id   16b081a8153eea8280ad1506b02a74ee
#
_cell.length_a   1.000
_cell.length_b   1.000
_cell.length_c   1.000
_cell.angle_alpha   90.00
_cell.angle_beta   90.00
_cell.angle_gamma   90.00
#
_symmetry.space_group_name_H-M   'P 1'
#
loop_
_entity.id
_entity.type
_entity.pdbx_description
1 polymer ?
#
loop_
_entity_poly.entity_id
_entity_poly.type
_entity_poly.pdbx_seq_one_letter_code
_entity_poly.pdbx_strand_id
1 'polypeptide(L)'
;MKKFGYTKLDEFGNTYYTHQASEFGKKIFEVMRKTADNFIKQYNCDYQINTEQIPGESAAAKLMKKDKFFYPEANIYDLPLYGNQFIPLGIKTTGQERVRIASEFDGYCSGGSILHYNIDAPFDSFDKAWKMVNYIADQGVTYFAFNTKIQACKHNHAFYGKICPVCGEPVDTEFTRIVGFYTPVKSYSQERKEEFKMRKWENDKNLGE
;
A
#
# COMPACT_ATOMS: atom_id res chain seq x y z
N MET A 1 8.03 13.04 -4.76
CA MET A 1 7.01 13.59 -5.65
C MET A 1 6.48 14.94 -5.18
N LYS A 2 5.96 15.07 -3.95
CA LYS A 2 5.45 16.35 -3.39
C LYS A 2 6.46 17.50 -3.50
N LYS A 3 7.71 17.29 -3.07
CA LYS A 3 8.80 18.30 -3.14
C LYS A 3 9.11 18.79 -4.56
N PHE A 4 8.86 17.98 -5.58
CA PHE A 4 9.08 18.33 -6.98
C PHE A 4 7.84 18.95 -7.65
N GLY A 5 6.73 19.15 -6.91
CA GLY A 5 5.48 19.64 -7.47
C GLY A 5 4.76 18.62 -8.37
N TYR A 6 5.09 17.33 -8.26
CA TYR A 6 4.53 16.26 -9.07
C TYR A 6 3.25 15.66 -8.47
N THR A 7 2.70 16.30 -7.45
CA THR A 7 1.42 15.92 -6.85
C THR A 7 0.46 17.11 -6.84
N LYS A 8 -0.83 16.83 -6.96
CA LYS A 8 -1.93 17.80 -6.82
C LYS A 8 -2.89 17.31 -5.75
N LEU A 9 -3.63 18.22 -5.16
CA LEU A 9 -4.74 17.91 -4.25
C LEU A 9 -6.07 18.24 -4.95
N ASP A 10 -7.08 17.40 -4.75
CA ASP A 10 -8.45 17.75 -5.10
C ASP A 10 -9.11 18.59 -4.00
N GLU A 11 -10.36 18.99 -4.22
CA GLU A 11 -11.16 19.76 -3.26
C GLU A 11 -11.42 19.03 -1.93
N PHE A 12 -11.30 17.69 -1.91
CA PHE A 12 -11.41 16.84 -0.71
C PHE A 12 -10.07 16.59 -0.03
N GLY A 13 -8.97 17.13 -0.58
CA GLY A 13 -7.61 16.95 -0.08
C GLY A 13 -7.02 15.57 -0.39
N ASN A 14 -7.53 14.84 -1.39
CA ASN A 14 -6.90 13.63 -1.89
C ASN A 14 -5.71 14.00 -2.77
N THR A 15 -4.62 13.24 -2.63
CA THR A 15 -3.41 13.41 -3.41
C THR A 15 -3.53 12.66 -4.74
N TYR A 16 -3.23 13.34 -5.83
CA TYR A 16 -3.10 12.78 -7.17
C TYR A 16 -1.68 12.97 -7.69
N TYR A 17 -1.17 11.99 -8.42
CA TYR A 17 0.15 12.02 -9.02
C TYR A 17 0.06 12.47 -10.47
N THR A 18 0.81 13.50 -10.82
CA THR A 18 0.81 14.06 -12.18
C THR A 18 1.49 13.13 -13.17
N HIS A 19 1.32 13.39 -14.46
CA HIS A 19 2.06 12.67 -15.52
C HIS A 19 3.58 12.75 -15.29
N GLN A 20 4.10 13.90 -14.84
CA GLN A 20 5.52 14.04 -14.50
C GLN A 20 5.97 13.12 -13.36
N ALA A 21 5.08 12.84 -12.38
CA ALA A 21 5.38 11.86 -11.34
C ALA A 21 5.54 10.46 -11.92
N SER A 22 4.63 10.05 -12.81
CA SER A 22 4.67 8.76 -13.49
C SER A 22 5.95 8.62 -14.32
N GLU A 23 6.26 9.60 -15.17
CA GLU A 23 7.46 9.58 -15.98
C GLU A 23 8.75 9.57 -15.15
N PHE A 24 8.79 10.30 -14.05
CA PHE A 24 9.92 10.25 -13.13
C PHE A 24 10.08 8.89 -12.47
N GLY A 25 8.97 8.27 -12.06
CA GLY A 25 8.97 6.90 -11.51
C GLY A 25 9.48 5.86 -12.52
N LYS A 26 8.99 5.92 -13.77
CA LYS A 26 9.44 5.05 -14.88
C LYS A 26 10.95 5.18 -15.11
N LYS A 27 11.48 6.39 -15.15
CA LYS A 27 12.93 6.63 -15.29
C LYS A 27 13.75 5.99 -14.18
N ILE A 28 13.26 5.99 -12.93
CA ILE A 28 13.94 5.30 -11.83
C ILE A 28 14.01 3.79 -12.12
N PHE A 29 12.89 3.16 -12.49
CA PHE A 29 12.87 1.74 -12.83
C PHE A 29 13.75 1.39 -14.02
N GLU A 30 13.76 2.23 -15.08
CA GLU A 30 14.64 2.07 -16.24
C GLU A 30 16.12 2.09 -15.85
N VAL A 31 16.52 3.04 -14.98
CA VAL A 31 17.90 3.10 -14.47
C VAL A 31 18.24 1.85 -13.66
N MET A 32 17.33 1.40 -12.79
CA MET A 32 17.52 0.18 -12.01
C MET A 32 17.69 -1.04 -12.94
N ARG A 33 16.83 -1.19 -13.93
CA ARG A 33 16.88 -2.28 -14.90
C ARG A 33 18.17 -2.26 -15.72
N LYS A 34 18.52 -1.11 -16.29
CA LYS A 34 19.76 -0.92 -17.07
C LYS A 34 21.01 -1.23 -16.22
N THR A 35 21.01 -0.82 -14.95
CA THR A 35 22.13 -1.12 -14.04
C THR A 35 22.26 -2.62 -13.79
N ALA A 36 21.14 -3.31 -13.53
CA ALA A 36 21.11 -4.75 -13.36
C ALA A 36 21.62 -5.50 -14.61
N ASP A 37 21.11 -5.12 -15.79
CA ASP A 37 21.50 -5.74 -17.06
C ASP A 37 22.98 -5.51 -17.38
N ASN A 38 23.51 -4.31 -17.12
CA ASN A 38 24.92 -4.01 -17.29
C ASN A 38 25.81 -4.83 -16.35
N PHE A 39 25.38 -4.99 -15.09
CA PHE A 39 26.08 -5.83 -14.12
C PHE A 39 26.15 -7.29 -14.58
N ILE A 40 25.00 -7.86 -14.99
CA ILE A 40 24.94 -9.23 -15.52
C ILE A 40 25.91 -9.41 -16.69
N LYS A 41 25.92 -8.48 -17.64
CA LYS A 41 26.81 -8.50 -18.80
C LYS A 41 28.28 -8.37 -18.41
N GLN A 42 28.61 -7.41 -17.56
CA GLN A 42 29.99 -7.11 -17.15
C GLN A 42 30.64 -8.30 -16.43
N TYR A 43 29.88 -8.98 -15.59
CA TYR A 43 30.39 -10.09 -14.77
C TYR A 43 30.03 -11.48 -15.31
N ASN A 44 29.41 -11.54 -16.50
CA ASN A 44 28.96 -12.78 -17.14
C ASN A 44 28.18 -13.69 -16.17
N CYS A 45 27.18 -13.09 -15.48
CA CYS A 45 26.39 -13.82 -14.49
C CYS A 45 25.41 -14.77 -15.17
N ASP A 46 25.20 -15.94 -14.60
CA ASP A 46 24.24 -16.98 -15.03
C ASP A 46 22.88 -16.88 -14.32
N TYR A 47 22.65 -15.81 -13.55
CA TYR A 47 21.40 -15.53 -12.84
C TYR A 47 20.74 -14.24 -13.34
N GLN A 48 19.47 -14.09 -13.00
CA GLN A 48 18.70 -12.89 -13.26
C GLN A 48 18.60 -12.01 -12.01
N ILE A 49 18.50 -10.68 -12.20
CA ILE A 49 18.23 -9.72 -11.15
C ILE A 49 16.80 -9.21 -11.33
N ASN A 50 15.96 -9.41 -10.32
CA ASN A 50 14.58 -8.94 -10.31
C ASN A 50 14.45 -7.62 -9.57
N THR A 51 13.45 -6.83 -9.97
CA THR A 51 12.95 -5.67 -9.21
C THR A 51 11.67 -6.08 -8.51
N GLU A 52 11.53 -5.79 -7.23
CA GLU A 52 10.43 -6.25 -6.40
C GLU A 52 10.02 -5.21 -5.37
N GLN A 53 8.72 -5.15 -5.04
CA GLN A 53 8.26 -4.46 -3.83
C GLN A 53 8.60 -5.28 -2.59
N ILE A 54 9.43 -4.73 -1.71
CA ILE A 54 9.86 -5.43 -0.49
C ILE A 54 8.88 -5.18 0.66
N PRO A 55 8.46 -6.23 1.40
CA PRO A 55 7.78 -6.07 2.69
C PRO A 55 8.78 -5.57 3.75
N GLY A 56 8.95 -4.23 3.80
CA GLY A 56 10.00 -3.60 4.61
C GLY A 56 9.81 -3.67 6.13
N GLU A 57 8.59 -3.98 6.62
CA GLU A 57 8.23 -4.15 8.05
C GLU A 57 9.01 -3.25 9.02
N SER A 58 9.87 -3.88 9.87
CA SER A 58 10.68 -3.13 10.85
C SER A 58 11.76 -2.26 10.19
N ALA A 59 12.27 -2.64 9.02
CA ALA A 59 13.23 -1.84 8.27
C ALA A 59 12.65 -0.50 7.81
N ALA A 60 11.37 -0.47 7.43
CA ALA A 60 10.67 0.74 7.00
C ALA A 60 10.69 1.85 8.06
N ALA A 61 10.44 1.52 9.31
CA ALA A 61 10.51 2.48 10.44
C ALA A 61 11.96 2.87 10.76
N LYS A 62 12.89 1.90 10.77
CA LYS A 62 14.31 2.16 11.05
C LYS A 62 14.95 3.07 10.02
N LEU A 63 14.69 2.84 8.73
CA LEU A 63 15.20 3.68 7.65
C LEU A 63 14.64 5.10 7.74
N MET A 64 13.33 5.24 7.94
CA MET A 64 12.71 6.56 8.13
C MET A 64 13.33 7.35 9.29
N LYS A 65 13.59 6.70 10.43
CA LYS A 65 14.26 7.33 11.58
C LYS A 65 15.68 7.79 11.25
N LYS A 66 16.45 6.96 10.53
CA LYS A 66 17.80 7.30 10.10
C LYS A 66 17.79 8.47 9.14
N ASP A 67 16.92 8.46 8.15
CA ASP A 67 16.85 9.54 7.17
C ASP A 67 16.40 10.86 7.79
N LYS A 68 15.44 10.84 8.73
CA LYS A 68 15.08 12.03 9.53
C LYS A 68 16.25 12.59 10.34
N PHE A 69 17.12 11.73 10.83
CA PHE A 69 18.30 12.12 11.60
C PHE A 69 19.40 12.68 10.70
N PHE A 70 19.72 12.00 9.60
CA PHE A 70 20.81 12.38 8.72
C PHE A 70 20.46 13.50 7.71
N TYR A 71 19.16 13.63 7.36
CA TYR A 71 18.66 14.55 6.34
C TYR A 71 17.44 15.35 6.81
N PRO A 72 17.50 16.01 7.98
CA PRO A 72 16.36 16.74 8.56
C PRO A 72 15.85 17.86 7.64
N GLU A 73 16.73 18.47 6.85
CA GLU A 73 16.42 19.53 5.89
C GLU A 73 15.63 19.04 4.67
N ALA A 74 15.60 17.75 4.41
CA ALA A 74 14.84 17.20 3.29
C ALA A 74 13.34 17.46 3.42
N ASN A 75 12.81 17.53 4.66
CA ASN A 75 11.40 17.85 4.99
C ASN A 75 10.37 17.14 4.11
N ILE A 76 10.59 15.82 3.90
CA ILE A 76 9.74 14.97 3.05
C ILE A 76 9.03 13.89 3.86
N TYR A 77 9.09 13.99 5.18
CA TYR A 77 8.72 12.93 6.12
C TYR A 77 7.30 13.10 6.65
N ASP A 78 6.32 13.22 5.76
CA ASP A 78 4.90 13.33 6.13
C ASP A 78 4.35 12.02 6.78
N LEU A 79 5.10 10.90 6.64
CA LEU A 79 4.72 9.60 7.16
C LEU A 79 5.64 9.15 8.30
N PRO A 80 5.15 8.32 9.23
CA PRO A 80 5.96 7.79 10.33
C PRO A 80 6.95 6.72 9.91
N LEU A 81 6.75 6.10 8.72
CA LEU A 81 7.59 5.05 8.16
C LEU A 81 7.49 5.02 6.63
N TYR A 82 8.43 4.37 5.97
CA TYR A 82 8.33 4.08 4.54
C TYR A 82 7.26 3.02 4.26
N GLY A 83 6.55 3.18 3.16
CA GLY A 83 5.57 2.20 2.69
C GLY A 83 6.19 1.22 1.70
N ASN A 84 5.55 0.06 1.55
CA ASN A 84 5.87 -0.93 0.51
C ASN A 84 4.92 -0.84 -0.70
N GLN A 85 3.97 0.07 -0.69
CA GLN A 85 3.07 0.34 -1.82
C GLN A 85 3.61 1.48 -2.67
N PHE A 86 3.33 1.50 -3.98
CA PHE A 86 3.69 2.62 -4.86
C PHE A 86 3.13 3.95 -4.32
N ILE A 87 1.89 3.94 -3.82
CA ILE A 87 1.37 5.00 -2.96
C ILE A 87 1.29 4.45 -1.53
N PRO A 88 2.10 4.94 -0.59
CA PRO A 88 2.05 4.50 0.81
C PRO A 88 0.62 4.57 1.37
N LEU A 89 0.24 3.59 2.20
CA LEU A 89 -1.12 3.47 2.72
C LEU A 89 -1.57 4.67 3.56
N GLY A 90 -0.63 5.36 4.22
CA GLY A 90 -0.92 6.58 4.98
C GLY A 90 -1.12 7.84 4.12
N ILE A 91 -0.92 7.80 2.81
CA ILE A 91 -1.23 8.93 1.92
C ILE A 91 -2.72 8.94 1.60
N LYS A 92 -3.38 10.07 1.87
CA LYS A 92 -4.78 10.28 1.52
C LYS A 92 -4.90 10.42 0.00
N THR A 93 -5.56 9.46 -0.64
CA THR A 93 -5.84 9.43 -2.09
C THR A 93 -7.06 8.56 -2.35
N THR A 94 -7.55 8.51 -3.58
CA THR A 94 -8.67 7.63 -3.96
C THR A 94 -8.20 6.22 -4.26
N GLY A 95 -9.12 5.24 -4.16
CA GLY A 95 -8.85 3.86 -4.57
C GLY A 95 -8.50 3.77 -6.06
N GLN A 96 -9.20 4.54 -6.91
CA GLN A 96 -8.94 4.61 -8.34
C GLN A 96 -7.51 5.10 -8.64
N GLU A 97 -7.05 6.13 -7.93
CA GLU A 97 -5.67 6.62 -8.10
C GLU A 97 -4.63 5.57 -7.65
N ARG A 98 -4.92 4.80 -6.58
CA ARG A 98 -4.06 3.68 -6.18
C ARG A 98 -3.98 2.60 -7.26
N VAL A 99 -5.11 2.24 -7.86
CA VAL A 99 -5.17 1.27 -8.97
C VAL A 99 -4.40 1.80 -10.16
N ARG A 100 -4.64 3.05 -10.58
CA ARG A 100 -3.95 3.69 -11.70
C ARG A 100 -2.42 3.68 -11.53
N ILE A 101 -1.92 4.11 -10.39
CA ILE A 101 -0.47 4.12 -10.13
C ILE A 101 0.09 2.70 -10.01
N ALA A 102 -0.66 1.76 -9.42
CA ALA A 102 -0.22 0.37 -9.37
C ALA A 102 -0.10 -0.21 -10.78
N SER A 103 -1.10 0.00 -11.65
CA SER A 103 -1.08 -0.49 -13.04
C SER A 103 0.08 0.09 -13.86
N GLU A 104 0.46 1.35 -13.64
CA GLU A 104 1.58 1.96 -14.34
C GLU A 104 2.95 1.37 -13.99
N PHE A 105 3.11 0.85 -12.76
CA PHE A 105 4.40 0.40 -12.25
C PHE A 105 4.51 -1.11 -12.05
N ASP A 106 3.42 -1.85 -12.05
CA ASP A 106 3.41 -3.29 -11.80
C ASP A 106 4.32 -4.05 -12.76
N GLY A 107 4.26 -3.73 -14.05
CA GLY A 107 5.10 -4.32 -15.09
C GLY A 107 6.61 -4.07 -14.96
N TYR A 108 7.04 -3.11 -14.13
CA TYR A 108 8.46 -2.87 -13.85
C TYR A 108 8.99 -3.75 -12.71
N CYS A 109 8.11 -4.41 -11.96
CA CYS A 109 8.46 -5.27 -10.83
C CYS A 109 8.50 -6.73 -11.27
N SER A 110 9.57 -7.15 -11.95
CA SER A 110 9.74 -8.52 -12.45
C SER A 110 9.76 -9.58 -11.34
N GLY A 111 10.07 -9.21 -10.10
CA GLY A 111 10.00 -10.06 -8.92
C GLY A 111 8.63 -10.01 -8.21
N GLY A 112 7.76 -9.11 -8.64
CA GLY A 112 6.40 -8.95 -8.14
C GLY A 112 6.14 -7.66 -7.39
N SER A 113 4.89 -7.27 -7.39
CA SER A 113 4.33 -6.18 -6.58
C SER A 113 2.96 -6.58 -6.06
N ILE A 114 2.44 -5.90 -5.05
CA ILE A 114 1.10 -6.13 -4.53
C ILE A 114 0.39 -4.81 -4.29
N LEU A 115 -0.83 -4.68 -4.77
CA LEU A 115 -1.74 -3.61 -4.40
C LEU A 115 -2.61 -4.05 -3.22
N HIS A 116 -2.46 -3.39 -2.06
CA HIS A 116 -3.44 -3.50 -0.98
C HIS A 116 -4.54 -2.46 -1.17
N TYR A 117 -5.73 -2.93 -1.50
CA TYR A 117 -6.91 -2.09 -1.63
C TYR A 117 -7.70 -2.15 -0.32
N ASN A 118 -7.66 -1.07 0.47
CA ASN A 118 -8.31 -1.02 1.77
C ASN A 118 -9.80 -0.74 1.60
N ILE A 119 -10.66 -1.61 2.11
CA ILE A 119 -12.11 -1.43 2.18
C ILE A 119 -12.57 -1.43 3.65
N ASP A 120 -13.52 -0.56 3.99
CA ASP A 120 -13.98 -0.38 5.38
C ASP A 120 -14.82 -1.55 5.88
N ALA A 121 -15.50 -2.26 4.98
CA ALA A 121 -16.30 -3.46 5.25
C ALA A 121 -16.16 -4.48 4.13
N PRO A 122 -16.47 -5.76 4.37
CA PRO A 122 -16.61 -6.76 3.30
C PRO A 122 -17.65 -6.32 2.27
N PHE A 123 -17.49 -6.78 1.02
CA PHE A 123 -18.51 -6.58 0.00
C PHE A 123 -19.82 -7.22 0.45
N ASP A 124 -20.92 -6.52 0.23
CA ASP A 124 -22.27 -6.98 0.60
C ASP A 124 -22.84 -8.00 -0.39
N SER A 125 -22.20 -8.17 -1.57
CA SER A 125 -22.59 -9.16 -2.58
C SER A 125 -21.39 -9.65 -3.38
N PHE A 126 -21.55 -10.88 -3.95
CA PHE A 126 -20.57 -11.45 -4.88
C PHE A 126 -20.39 -10.57 -6.13
N ASP A 127 -21.48 -10.03 -6.66
CA ASP A 127 -21.45 -9.22 -7.88
C ASP A 127 -20.61 -7.95 -7.70
N LYS A 128 -20.70 -7.28 -6.55
CA LYS A 128 -19.87 -6.12 -6.24
C LYS A 128 -18.40 -6.53 -6.10
N ALA A 129 -18.11 -7.60 -5.40
CA ALA A 129 -16.76 -8.13 -5.28
C ALA A 129 -16.18 -8.46 -6.66
N TRP A 130 -16.97 -9.14 -7.50
CA TRP A 130 -16.56 -9.53 -8.85
C TRP A 130 -16.32 -8.34 -9.78
N LYS A 131 -17.20 -7.34 -9.75
CA LYS A 131 -16.99 -6.07 -10.48
C LYS A 131 -15.69 -5.40 -10.10
N MET A 132 -15.38 -5.36 -8.81
CA MET A 132 -14.14 -4.73 -8.34
C MET A 132 -12.90 -5.53 -8.72
N VAL A 133 -12.96 -6.88 -8.65
CA VAL A 133 -11.88 -7.76 -9.14
C VAL A 133 -11.61 -7.47 -10.61
N ASN A 134 -12.65 -7.48 -11.46
CA ASN A 134 -12.51 -7.23 -12.89
C ASN A 134 -11.97 -5.80 -13.14
N TYR A 135 -12.51 -4.79 -12.47
CA TYR A 135 -12.02 -3.42 -12.61
C TYR A 135 -10.50 -3.33 -12.37
N ILE A 136 -9.99 -3.88 -11.28
CA ILE A 136 -8.56 -3.82 -10.95
C ILE A 136 -7.74 -4.64 -11.95
N ALA A 137 -8.21 -5.83 -12.34
CA ALA A 137 -7.54 -6.69 -13.31
C ALA A 137 -7.49 -6.05 -14.71
N ASP A 138 -8.60 -5.44 -15.16
CA ASP A 138 -8.70 -4.76 -16.47
C ASP A 138 -7.78 -3.52 -16.55
N GLN A 139 -7.43 -2.92 -15.41
CA GLN A 139 -6.40 -1.88 -15.36
C GLN A 139 -4.96 -2.43 -15.50
N GLY A 140 -4.77 -3.74 -15.51
CA GLY A 140 -3.46 -4.39 -15.66
C GLY A 140 -2.71 -4.63 -14.36
N VAL A 141 -3.35 -4.53 -13.20
CA VAL A 141 -2.73 -4.91 -11.92
C VAL A 141 -2.75 -6.42 -11.77
N THR A 142 -1.58 -7.05 -11.69
CA THR A 142 -1.43 -8.52 -11.73
C THR A 142 -1.65 -9.18 -10.38
N TYR A 143 -1.33 -8.49 -9.29
CA TYR A 143 -1.51 -9.02 -7.94
C TYR A 143 -2.05 -7.96 -6.98
N PHE A 144 -3.21 -8.24 -6.41
CA PHE A 144 -3.85 -7.35 -5.46
C PHE A 144 -4.61 -8.12 -4.38
N ALA A 145 -4.88 -7.46 -3.26
CA ALA A 145 -5.67 -8.02 -2.18
C ALA A 145 -6.57 -6.94 -1.57
N PHE A 146 -7.83 -7.29 -1.35
CA PHE A 146 -8.71 -6.50 -0.50
C PHE A 146 -8.30 -6.67 0.96
N ASN A 147 -8.12 -5.54 1.62
CA ASN A 147 -7.71 -5.49 3.01
C ASN A 147 -8.84 -4.88 3.83
N THR A 148 -9.41 -5.66 4.74
CA THR A 148 -10.48 -5.23 5.65
C THR A 148 -9.96 -5.15 7.08
N LYS A 149 -10.75 -4.51 7.95
CA LYS A 149 -10.58 -4.61 9.41
C LYS A 149 -11.43 -5.75 9.92
N ILE A 150 -10.79 -6.79 10.43
CA ILE A 150 -11.48 -7.89 11.12
C ILE A 150 -11.37 -7.62 12.61
N GLN A 151 -12.49 -7.53 13.32
CA GLN A 151 -12.52 -7.37 14.77
C GLN A 151 -12.41 -8.73 15.46
N ALA A 152 -11.80 -8.74 16.65
CA ALA A 152 -11.82 -9.88 17.54
C ALA A 152 -12.12 -9.47 18.97
N CYS A 153 -12.89 -10.29 19.69
CA CYS A 153 -13.11 -10.15 21.14
C CYS A 153 -11.99 -10.80 21.94
N LYS A 154 -11.99 -10.61 23.25
CA LYS A 154 -11.02 -11.24 24.18
C LYS A 154 -10.99 -12.77 24.14
N HIS A 155 -12.05 -13.41 23.63
CA HIS A 155 -12.12 -14.87 23.44
C HIS A 155 -11.66 -15.31 22.04
N ASN A 156 -11.06 -14.41 21.25
CA ASN A 156 -10.56 -14.64 19.89
C ASN A 156 -11.66 -15.04 18.84
N HIS A 157 -12.93 -14.71 19.10
CA HIS A 157 -13.93 -14.80 18.04
C HIS A 157 -13.70 -13.66 17.04
N ALA A 158 -13.52 -14.00 15.77
CA ALA A 158 -13.37 -13.03 14.68
C ALA A 158 -14.76 -12.66 14.12
N PHE A 159 -15.01 -11.36 13.91
CA PHE A 159 -16.29 -10.84 13.43
C PHE A 159 -16.14 -9.47 12.78
N TYR A 160 -17.23 -8.96 12.22
CA TYR A 160 -17.35 -7.58 11.77
C TYR A 160 -18.37 -6.86 12.64
N GLY A 161 -17.99 -5.69 13.18
CA GLY A 161 -18.87 -4.88 14.01
C GLY A 161 -18.27 -4.49 15.35
N LYS A 162 -19.11 -4.01 16.27
CA LYS A 162 -18.64 -3.47 17.56
C LYS A 162 -18.77 -4.48 18.71
N ILE A 163 -19.68 -5.43 18.59
CA ILE A 163 -20.01 -6.42 19.63
C ILE A 163 -19.93 -7.81 19.00
N CYS A 164 -19.27 -8.73 19.68
CA CYS A 164 -19.12 -10.10 19.24
C CYS A 164 -20.48 -10.83 19.18
N PRO A 165 -20.90 -11.34 18.03
CA PRO A 165 -22.18 -12.03 17.90
C PRO A 165 -22.24 -13.40 18.60
N VAL A 166 -21.07 -13.94 18.99
CA VAL A 166 -20.95 -15.25 19.64
C VAL A 166 -21.06 -15.14 21.16
N CYS A 167 -20.41 -14.15 21.77
CA CYS A 167 -20.31 -14.07 23.25
C CYS A 167 -20.73 -12.71 23.84
N GLY A 168 -21.16 -11.75 23.02
CA GLY A 168 -21.61 -10.44 23.48
C GLY A 168 -20.48 -9.49 23.95
N GLU A 169 -19.24 -9.92 23.91
CA GLU A 169 -18.09 -9.08 24.34
C GLU A 169 -17.75 -7.99 23.31
N PRO A 170 -17.26 -6.83 23.75
CA PRO A 170 -16.79 -5.78 22.85
C PRO A 170 -15.52 -6.18 22.10
N VAL A 171 -15.13 -5.39 21.12
CA VAL A 171 -13.87 -5.53 20.38
C VAL A 171 -12.68 -5.37 21.34
N ASP A 172 -11.80 -6.37 21.38
CA ASP A 172 -10.49 -6.31 22.08
C ASP A 172 -9.38 -5.81 21.13
N THR A 173 -9.41 -6.26 19.88
CA THR A 173 -8.43 -5.85 18.87
C THR A 173 -8.99 -5.92 17.46
N GLU A 174 -8.36 -5.18 16.57
CA GLU A 174 -8.59 -5.30 15.13
C GLU A 174 -7.40 -6.01 14.49
N PHE A 175 -7.68 -6.78 13.43
CA PHE A 175 -6.68 -7.37 12.56
C PHE A 175 -6.75 -6.71 11.20
N THR A 176 -5.60 -6.42 10.62
CA THR A 176 -5.49 -5.93 9.24
C THR A 176 -4.13 -6.33 8.66
N ARG A 177 -3.99 -6.22 7.33
CA ARG A 177 -2.73 -6.58 6.67
C ARG A 177 -1.71 -5.46 6.81
N ILE A 178 -0.45 -5.84 7.09
CA ILE A 178 0.71 -4.95 6.93
C ILE A 178 1.31 -5.21 5.55
N VAL A 179 1.57 -6.47 5.26
CA VAL A 179 2.11 -6.97 4.00
C VAL A 179 1.17 -8.04 3.44
N GLY A 180 1.38 -9.30 3.72
CA GLY A 180 0.54 -10.41 3.25
C GLY A 180 -0.40 -10.99 4.30
N PHE A 181 -0.09 -10.81 5.59
CA PHE A 181 -0.79 -11.49 6.68
C PHE A 181 -1.64 -10.54 7.51
N TYR A 182 -2.75 -11.04 8.04
CA TYR A 182 -3.53 -10.35 9.06
C TYR A 182 -2.78 -10.36 10.38
N THR A 183 -2.53 -9.19 10.92
CA THR A 183 -1.78 -8.99 12.18
C THR A 183 -2.62 -8.13 13.12
N PRO A 184 -2.68 -8.47 14.43
CA PRO A 184 -3.44 -7.66 15.39
C PRO A 184 -2.82 -6.27 15.53
N VAL A 185 -3.64 -5.22 15.39
CA VAL A 185 -3.20 -3.82 15.47
C VAL A 185 -2.56 -3.52 16.84
N LYS A 186 -2.99 -4.20 17.89
CA LYS A 186 -2.39 -4.04 19.23
C LYS A 186 -0.89 -4.42 19.27
N SER A 187 -0.44 -5.33 18.41
CA SER A 187 0.97 -5.75 18.31
C SER A 187 1.84 -4.88 17.40
N TYR A 188 1.27 -3.88 16.75
CA TYR A 188 2.02 -2.98 15.87
C TYR A 188 3.02 -2.15 16.65
N SER A 189 4.17 -1.81 16.00
CA SER A 189 5.06 -0.76 16.51
C SER A 189 4.33 0.59 16.59
N GLN A 190 4.86 1.54 17.34
CA GLN A 190 4.26 2.87 17.46
C GLN A 190 4.09 3.53 16.08
N GLU A 191 5.12 3.50 15.25
CA GLU A 191 5.11 4.09 13.91
C GLU A 191 4.06 3.41 13.01
N ARG A 192 3.87 2.09 13.16
CA ARG A 192 2.86 1.35 12.39
C ARG A 192 1.44 1.67 12.87
N LYS A 193 1.24 1.89 14.17
CA LYS A 193 -0.05 2.37 14.72
C LYS A 193 -0.41 3.76 14.21
N GLU A 194 0.59 4.65 14.12
CA GLU A 194 0.41 5.98 13.55
C GLU A 194 0.05 5.91 12.06
N GLU A 195 0.79 5.12 11.28
CA GLU A 195 0.48 4.90 9.87
C GLU A 195 -0.92 4.29 9.68
N PHE A 196 -1.31 3.31 10.50
CA PHE A 196 -2.64 2.69 10.47
C PHE A 196 -3.77 3.72 10.65
N LYS A 197 -3.61 4.69 11.54
CA LYS A 197 -4.59 5.77 11.75
C LYS A 197 -4.71 6.70 10.53
N MET A 198 -3.67 6.80 9.71
CA MET A 198 -3.65 7.63 8.51
C MET A 198 -4.27 6.92 7.30
N ARG A 199 -4.49 5.61 7.35
CA ARG A 199 -5.03 4.83 6.23
C ARG A 199 -6.42 5.30 5.86
N LYS A 200 -6.65 5.51 4.57
CA LYS A 200 -7.99 5.66 4.02
C LYS A 200 -8.58 4.28 3.78
N TRP A 201 -9.84 4.13 4.14
CA TRP A 201 -10.65 2.94 3.92
C TRP A 201 -11.77 3.33 2.97
N GLU A 202 -11.84 2.66 1.83
CA GLU A 202 -12.85 2.95 0.82
C GLU A 202 -14.19 2.33 1.25
N ASN A 203 -15.27 3.09 1.07
CA ASN A 203 -16.61 2.59 1.28
C ASN A 203 -17.10 1.89 0.01
N ASP A 204 -17.79 0.76 0.13
CA ASP A 204 -18.28 -0.01 -1.02
C ASP A 204 -19.26 0.77 -1.90
N LYS A 205 -19.93 1.79 -1.36
CA LYS A 205 -20.84 2.68 -2.09
C LYS A 205 -20.14 3.54 -3.15
N ASN A 206 -18.82 3.72 -3.01
CA ASN A 206 -18.00 4.52 -3.92
C ASN A 206 -17.12 3.64 -4.84
N LEU A 207 -17.32 2.33 -4.81
CA LEU A 207 -16.54 1.37 -5.58
C LEU A 207 -17.21 1.14 -6.94
N GLY A 208 -16.69 1.76 -7.99
CA GLY A 208 -17.09 1.49 -9.37
C GLY A 208 -18.10 2.47 -9.96
N GLU A 209 -18.19 3.71 -9.43
CA GLU A 209 -18.77 4.87 -10.11
C GLU A 209 -17.72 5.64 -10.90
#